data_e2a315383c808c0e25b055c9ed4bba46
#
_entry.id   e2a315383c808c0e25b055c9ed4bba46
#
_cell.length_a   1.000
_cell.length_b   1.000
_cell.length_c   1.000
_cell.angle_alpha   90.00
_cell.angle_beta   90.00
_cell.angle_gamma   90.00
#
_symmetry.space_group_name_H-M   'P 1'
#
loop_
_entity.id
_entity.type
_entity.pdbx_description
1 polymer ?
#
loop_
_entity_poly.entity_id
_entity_poly.type
_entity_poly.pdbx_seq_one_letter_code
_entity_poly.pdbx_strand_id
1 'polypeptide(L)'
;AEEHPEWLLKRSNDPNNLLFDLGNPEALNWMCEHIGDLIEKNGIDYYRQDFNMHISPYWAEADEPDRVGIHEIRHVEGLYAYWDYLRERFPGLLIDNCAGGGRRLDLETMSRSAPLWRTDYSYGEVNGYQCHTYGLNFYLPIHGTGLYKTDPYSVRSALGSAAVLNWKLNVLEGSIADMQQIIAQYKELRPYYYEDYYPLTGTARELTFDNAWL
;
A
#
# COMPACT_ATOMS: atom_id res chain seq x y z
N ALA A 1 21.72 11.80 -6.47
CA ALA A 1 21.43 13.24 -6.62
C ALA A 1 22.64 14.04 -7.11
N GLU A 2 23.84 13.74 -6.63
CA GLU A 2 25.06 14.44 -7.08
C GLU A 2 25.54 13.94 -8.45
N GLU A 3 25.43 12.65 -8.72
CA GLU A 3 25.88 12.03 -9.96
C GLU A 3 24.89 12.19 -11.12
N HIS A 4 23.59 12.15 -10.82
CA HIS A 4 22.49 12.19 -11.79
C HIS A 4 21.40 13.17 -11.35
N PRO A 5 21.64 14.48 -11.36
CA PRO A 5 20.63 15.47 -11.01
C PRO A 5 19.45 15.51 -12.01
N GLU A 6 19.66 15.07 -13.26
CA GLU A 6 18.68 14.97 -14.32
C GLU A 6 17.64 13.86 -14.13
N TRP A 7 17.86 12.95 -13.19
CA TRP A 7 16.90 11.89 -12.82
C TRP A 7 15.93 12.33 -11.73
N LEU A 8 16.01 13.59 -11.30
CA LEU A 8 15.29 14.09 -10.14
C LEU A 8 14.46 15.32 -10.48
N LEU A 9 13.17 15.24 -10.25
CA LEU A 9 12.29 16.40 -10.30
C LEU A 9 12.38 17.18 -8.99
N LYS A 10 12.33 18.52 -9.10
CA LYS A 10 12.48 19.46 -7.99
C LYS A 10 11.28 20.39 -7.95
N ARG A 11 11.03 20.93 -6.76
CA ARG A 11 10.05 22.02 -6.59
C ARG A 11 10.77 23.31 -6.25
N SER A 12 10.26 24.39 -6.79
CA SER A 12 10.80 25.74 -6.57
C SER A 12 10.74 26.17 -5.09
N ASN A 13 9.68 25.76 -4.38
CA ASN A 13 9.43 26.09 -2.99
C ASN A 13 9.93 25.01 -1.97
N ASP A 14 10.48 23.90 -2.47
CA ASP A 14 11.01 22.80 -1.63
C ASP A 14 12.17 22.09 -2.33
N PRO A 15 13.33 22.78 -2.44
CA PRO A 15 14.46 22.28 -3.22
C PRO A 15 15.20 21.11 -2.56
N ASN A 16 14.92 20.83 -1.28
CA ASN A 16 15.57 19.75 -0.54
C ASN A 16 14.87 18.40 -0.70
N ASN A 17 13.58 18.40 -1.04
CA ASN A 17 12.85 17.20 -1.36
C ASN A 17 12.88 16.97 -2.86
N LEU A 18 13.28 15.78 -3.25
CA LEU A 18 13.46 15.40 -4.64
C LEU A 18 12.56 14.21 -4.98
N LEU A 19 11.93 14.26 -6.14
CA LEU A 19 11.19 13.14 -6.68
C LEU A 19 12.02 12.42 -7.73
N PHE A 20 12.25 11.13 -7.56
CA PHE A 20 12.88 10.31 -8.60
C PHE A 20 11.97 10.19 -9.80
N ASP A 21 12.47 10.53 -10.98
CA ASP A 21 11.69 10.61 -12.21
C ASP A 21 11.64 9.25 -12.93
N LEU A 22 10.63 8.45 -12.62
CA LEU A 22 10.36 7.18 -13.33
C LEU A 22 9.94 7.40 -14.79
N GLY A 23 9.57 8.63 -15.17
CA GLY A 23 9.30 8.98 -16.56
C GLY A 23 10.55 9.19 -17.41
N ASN A 24 11.73 9.29 -16.78
CA ASN A 24 13.02 9.32 -17.46
C ASN A 24 13.50 7.88 -17.73
N PRO A 25 13.72 7.46 -19.00
CA PRO A 25 14.07 6.08 -19.33
C PRO A 25 15.39 5.61 -18.72
N GLU A 26 16.39 6.49 -18.58
CA GLU A 26 17.69 6.14 -17.99
C GLU A 26 17.55 5.91 -16.48
N ALA A 27 16.80 6.80 -15.80
CA ALA A 27 16.49 6.67 -14.39
C ALA A 27 15.68 5.39 -14.12
N LEU A 28 14.66 5.13 -14.94
CA LEU A 28 13.85 3.91 -14.83
C LEU A 28 14.70 2.66 -14.98
N ASN A 29 15.55 2.59 -16.00
CA ASN A 29 16.43 1.44 -16.22
C ASN A 29 17.38 1.22 -15.03
N TRP A 30 18.00 2.28 -14.53
CA TRP A 30 18.85 2.20 -13.35
C TRP A 30 18.07 1.69 -12.12
N MET A 31 16.85 2.18 -11.90
CA MET A 31 16.01 1.73 -10.77
C MET A 31 15.68 0.24 -10.89
N CYS A 32 15.32 -0.22 -12.08
CA CYS A 32 15.04 -1.63 -12.35
C CYS A 32 16.24 -2.52 -11.97
N GLU A 33 17.42 -2.21 -12.52
CA GLU A 33 18.63 -3.00 -12.27
C GLU A 33 19.07 -2.89 -10.80
N HIS A 34 19.15 -1.69 -10.26
CA HIS A 34 19.64 -1.47 -8.90
C HIS A 34 18.78 -2.18 -7.85
N ILE A 35 17.46 -2.02 -7.92
CA ILE A 35 16.55 -2.67 -6.97
C ILE A 35 16.46 -4.18 -7.25
N GLY A 36 16.46 -4.58 -8.53
CA GLY A 36 16.52 -5.99 -8.89
C GLY A 36 17.74 -6.69 -8.29
N ASP A 37 18.91 -6.10 -8.41
CA ASP A 37 20.16 -6.65 -7.82
C ASP A 37 20.10 -6.70 -6.28
N LEU A 38 19.50 -5.68 -5.64
CA LEU A 38 19.32 -5.70 -4.18
C LEU A 38 18.38 -6.82 -3.74
N ILE A 39 17.27 -7.03 -4.45
CA ILE A 39 16.31 -8.12 -4.19
C ILE A 39 17.02 -9.47 -4.32
N GLU A 40 17.71 -9.70 -5.43
CA GLU A 40 18.41 -10.95 -5.70
C GLU A 40 19.53 -11.22 -4.67
N LYS A 41 20.40 -10.24 -4.45
CA LYS A 41 21.55 -10.36 -3.53
C LYS A 41 21.13 -10.66 -2.09
N ASN A 42 19.99 -10.14 -1.65
CA ASN A 42 19.52 -10.25 -0.26
C ASN A 42 18.41 -11.32 -0.09
N GLY A 43 17.97 -11.98 -1.15
CA GLY A 43 16.91 -12.99 -1.09
C GLY A 43 15.59 -12.41 -0.58
N ILE A 44 15.15 -11.28 -1.16
CA ILE A 44 13.94 -10.58 -0.71
C ILE A 44 12.72 -11.17 -1.41
N ASP A 45 11.73 -11.64 -0.64
CA ASP A 45 10.44 -12.15 -1.13
C ASP A 45 9.31 -11.13 -1.05
N TYR A 46 9.55 -10.04 -0.32
CA TYR A 46 8.55 -9.01 -0.03
C TYR A 46 9.16 -7.62 -0.23
N TYR A 47 8.62 -6.86 -1.17
CA TYR A 47 9.07 -5.51 -1.50
C TYR A 47 7.94 -4.51 -1.24
N ARG A 48 8.16 -3.58 -0.30
CA ARG A 48 7.22 -2.49 -0.05
C ARG A 48 7.69 -1.21 -0.70
N GLN A 49 6.79 -0.61 -1.48
CA GLN A 49 6.99 0.73 -2.01
C GLN A 49 5.94 1.68 -1.43
N ASP A 50 6.38 2.50 -0.50
CA ASP A 50 5.57 3.55 0.11
C ASP A 50 5.92 4.92 -0.47
N PHE A 51 4.93 5.81 -0.52
CA PHE A 51 5.08 7.12 -1.09
C PHE A 51 4.28 8.16 -0.30
N ASN A 52 4.96 8.92 0.56
CA ASN A 52 4.37 9.83 1.53
C ASN A 52 4.55 11.32 1.17
N MET A 53 4.80 11.61 -0.10
CA MET A 53 4.94 12.97 -0.65
C MET A 53 3.69 13.42 -1.39
N HIS A 54 3.48 14.71 -1.48
CA HIS A 54 2.54 15.29 -2.41
C HIS A 54 3.24 15.55 -3.76
N ILE A 55 3.08 14.63 -4.71
CA ILE A 55 3.89 14.56 -5.94
C ILE A 55 3.40 15.40 -7.10
N SER A 56 2.09 15.65 -7.20
CA SER A 56 1.52 16.39 -8.33
C SER A 56 2.22 17.72 -8.65
N PRO A 57 2.68 18.52 -7.66
CA PRO A 57 3.40 19.74 -7.94
C PRO A 57 4.77 19.55 -8.62
N TYR A 58 5.44 18.41 -8.42
CA TYR A 58 6.72 18.11 -9.07
C TYR A 58 6.52 17.94 -10.58
N TRP A 59 5.44 17.25 -10.96
CA TRP A 59 5.08 17.06 -12.37
C TRP A 59 4.63 18.37 -13.01
N ALA A 60 3.74 19.10 -12.31
CA ALA A 60 3.22 20.36 -12.81
C ALA A 60 4.31 21.46 -13.04
N GLU A 61 5.34 21.48 -12.17
CA GLU A 61 6.47 22.40 -12.34
C GLU A 61 7.45 21.96 -13.45
N ALA A 62 7.47 20.67 -13.79
CA ALA A 62 8.30 20.11 -14.85
C ALA A 62 7.62 20.13 -16.23
N ASP A 63 6.30 20.25 -16.28
CA ASP A 63 5.54 20.25 -17.54
C ASP A 63 5.81 21.47 -18.38
N GLU A 64 5.93 21.27 -19.70
CA GLU A 64 5.89 22.37 -20.67
C GLU A 64 4.47 22.92 -20.80
N PRO A 65 4.29 24.22 -21.08
CA PRO A 65 2.98 24.87 -21.12
C PRO A 65 1.97 24.25 -22.09
N ASP A 66 2.44 23.63 -23.16
CA ASP A 66 1.64 22.93 -24.19
C ASP A 66 1.48 21.44 -23.94
N ARG A 67 2.04 20.91 -22.84
CA ARG A 67 2.07 19.49 -22.50
C ARG A 67 1.75 19.21 -21.02
N VAL A 68 0.84 19.94 -20.46
CA VAL A 68 0.41 19.77 -19.06
C VAL A 68 -0.09 18.36 -18.81
N GLY A 69 0.48 17.70 -17.78
CA GLY A 69 0.16 16.32 -17.37
C GLY A 69 1.09 15.26 -17.98
N ILE A 70 2.02 15.64 -18.88
CA ILE A 70 2.87 14.64 -19.55
C ILE A 70 3.85 13.96 -18.58
N HIS A 71 4.36 14.68 -17.56
CA HIS A 71 5.28 14.11 -16.58
C HIS A 71 4.54 13.13 -15.64
N GLU A 72 3.29 13.41 -15.27
CA GLU A 72 2.46 12.49 -14.52
C GLU A 72 2.24 11.19 -15.29
N ILE A 73 1.81 11.27 -16.56
CA ILE A 73 1.57 10.10 -17.42
C ILE A 73 2.84 9.25 -17.53
N ARG A 74 3.97 9.85 -17.86
CA ARG A 74 5.25 9.14 -18.01
C ARG A 74 5.72 8.50 -16.71
N HIS A 75 5.54 9.20 -15.58
CA HIS A 75 5.89 8.64 -14.26
C HIS A 75 5.04 7.42 -13.92
N VAL A 76 3.73 7.48 -14.20
CA VAL A 76 2.81 6.34 -13.95
C VAL A 76 3.14 5.16 -14.87
N GLU A 77 3.37 5.41 -16.16
CA GLU A 77 3.83 4.37 -17.10
C GLU A 77 5.17 3.76 -16.65
N GLY A 78 6.11 4.59 -16.21
CA GLY A 78 7.39 4.14 -15.66
C GLY A 78 7.24 3.30 -14.40
N LEU A 79 6.32 3.67 -13.51
CA LEU A 79 5.99 2.88 -12.31
C LEU A 79 5.48 1.48 -12.69
N TYR A 80 4.58 1.40 -13.67
CA TYR A 80 4.06 0.12 -14.14
C TYR A 80 5.15 -0.73 -14.76
N ALA A 81 5.98 -0.15 -15.63
CA ALA A 81 7.11 -0.84 -16.26
C ALA A 81 8.12 -1.35 -15.22
N TYR A 82 8.40 -0.56 -14.18
CA TYR A 82 9.26 -0.94 -13.08
C TYR A 82 8.71 -2.15 -12.31
N TRP A 83 7.44 -2.14 -11.95
CA TRP A 83 6.83 -3.27 -11.23
C TRP A 83 6.68 -4.51 -12.11
N ASP A 84 6.38 -4.34 -13.40
CA ASP A 84 6.35 -5.45 -14.36
C ASP A 84 7.74 -6.09 -14.49
N TYR A 85 8.81 -5.30 -14.60
CA TYR A 85 10.18 -5.79 -14.58
C TYR A 85 10.51 -6.60 -13.31
N LEU A 86 10.15 -6.10 -12.13
CA LEU A 86 10.41 -6.82 -10.88
C LEU A 86 9.64 -8.14 -10.81
N ARG A 87 8.39 -8.17 -11.26
CA ARG A 87 7.57 -9.38 -11.27
C ARG A 87 8.03 -10.40 -12.32
N GLU A 88 8.53 -9.95 -13.44
CA GLU A 88 9.10 -10.83 -14.47
C GLU A 88 10.42 -11.46 -13.99
N ARG A 89 11.31 -10.65 -13.41
CA ARG A 89 12.58 -11.11 -12.86
C ARG A 89 12.38 -12.00 -11.61
N PHE A 90 11.38 -11.72 -10.79
CA PHE A 90 11.08 -12.42 -9.54
C PHE A 90 9.60 -12.82 -9.45
N PRO A 91 9.17 -13.92 -10.10
CA PRO A 91 7.75 -14.29 -10.16
C PRO A 91 7.08 -14.57 -8.80
N GLY A 92 7.87 -14.82 -7.74
CA GLY A 92 7.37 -15.01 -6.36
C GLY A 92 7.36 -13.75 -5.51
N LEU A 93 7.83 -12.61 -6.03
CA LEU A 93 7.93 -11.38 -5.28
C LEU A 93 6.55 -10.79 -4.99
N LEU A 94 6.25 -10.54 -3.71
CA LEU A 94 5.09 -9.76 -3.32
C LEU A 94 5.44 -8.27 -3.30
N ILE A 95 4.77 -7.47 -4.12
CA ILE A 95 4.85 -6.01 -4.06
C ILE A 95 3.74 -5.49 -3.16
N ASP A 96 4.10 -4.87 -2.03
CA ASP A 96 3.20 -4.16 -1.14
C ASP A 96 3.16 -2.68 -1.54
N ASN A 97 2.02 -2.27 -2.06
CA ASN A 97 1.78 -0.94 -2.58
C ASN A 97 1.18 -0.04 -1.48
N CYS A 98 1.88 1.01 -1.14
CA CYS A 98 1.37 2.06 -0.27
C CYS A 98 1.74 3.44 -0.82
N ALA A 99 0.82 4.38 -0.70
CA ALA A 99 1.05 5.78 -1.10
C ALA A 99 0.26 6.69 -0.17
N GLY A 100 0.78 6.96 1.02
CA GLY A 100 0.00 7.60 2.07
C GLY A 100 -1.31 6.83 2.28
N GLY A 101 -1.21 5.55 2.58
CA GLY A 101 -2.32 4.59 2.58
C GLY A 101 -2.77 4.18 1.18
N GLY A 102 -4.05 4.29 0.91
CA GLY A 102 -4.74 3.74 -0.26
C GLY A 102 -4.82 4.64 -1.49
N ARG A 103 -3.89 5.55 -1.74
CA ARG A 103 -3.96 6.47 -2.90
C ARG A 103 -3.75 5.80 -4.26
N ARG A 104 -3.17 4.58 -4.28
CA ARG A 104 -2.93 3.79 -5.49
C ARG A 104 -3.68 2.46 -5.42
N LEU A 105 -5.02 2.50 -5.27
CA LEU A 105 -5.89 1.32 -5.26
C LEU A 105 -6.71 1.22 -6.56
N ASP A 106 -6.13 1.63 -7.67
CA ASP A 106 -6.70 1.45 -9.00
C ASP A 106 -6.41 0.06 -9.58
N LEU A 107 -7.14 -0.32 -10.63
CA LEU A 107 -7.05 -1.67 -11.22
C LEU A 107 -5.66 -1.98 -11.76
N GLU A 108 -4.96 -1.01 -12.34
CA GLU A 108 -3.63 -1.20 -12.92
C GLU A 108 -2.57 -1.45 -11.85
N THR A 109 -2.58 -0.67 -10.76
CA THR A 109 -1.65 -0.91 -9.65
C THR A 109 -1.98 -2.19 -8.90
N MET A 110 -3.28 -2.53 -8.74
CA MET A 110 -3.70 -3.76 -8.04
C MET A 110 -3.48 -5.03 -8.85
N SER A 111 -3.38 -4.95 -10.17
CA SER A 111 -2.97 -6.10 -11.00
C SER A 111 -1.51 -6.51 -10.79
N ARG A 112 -0.69 -5.61 -10.22
CA ARG A 112 0.76 -5.79 -10.01
C ARG A 112 1.16 -5.93 -8.55
N SER A 113 0.29 -5.54 -7.62
CA SER A 113 0.63 -5.37 -6.21
C SER A 113 -0.53 -5.67 -5.28
N ALA A 114 -0.27 -5.71 -3.98
CA ALA A 114 -1.28 -5.85 -2.94
C ALA A 114 -1.16 -4.70 -1.93
N PRO A 115 -2.28 -4.07 -1.51
CA PRO A 115 -2.25 -3.01 -0.52
C PRO A 115 -2.35 -3.60 0.89
N LEU A 116 -1.23 -4.04 1.47
CA LEU A 116 -1.23 -4.57 2.85
C LEU A 116 -1.49 -3.46 3.88
N TRP A 117 -1.38 -2.20 3.47
CA TRP A 117 -1.76 -1.01 4.24
C TRP A 117 -2.72 -0.16 3.41
N ARG A 118 -3.99 -0.54 3.41
CA ARG A 118 -5.03 0.00 2.52
C ARG A 118 -5.46 1.44 2.81
N THR A 119 -5.10 1.99 3.98
CA THR A 119 -5.52 3.33 4.40
C THR A 119 -4.67 3.87 5.55
N ASP A 120 -4.46 5.18 5.54
CA ASP A 120 -3.94 5.94 6.67
C ASP A 120 -5.07 6.57 7.51
N TYR A 121 -6.33 6.28 7.17
CA TYR A 121 -7.45 6.82 7.90
C TYR A 121 -7.50 6.26 9.32
N SER A 122 -7.51 7.17 10.28
CA SER A 122 -7.78 6.91 11.70
C SER A 122 -7.16 5.62 12.25
N TYR A 123 -5.86 5.60 12.38
CA TYR A 123 -5.09 4.45 12.91
C TYR A 123 -5.72 3.86 14.18
N GLY A 124 -6.20 2.63 14.09
CA GLY A 124 -6.90 1.94 15.17
C GLY A 124 -8.38 2.29 15.32
N GLU A 125 -8.96 3.07 14.40
CA GLU A 125 -10.39 3.39 14.36
C GLU A 125 -11.18 2.22 13.76
N VAL A 126 -11.88 1.50 14.63
CA VAL A 126 -12.53 0.22 14.29
C VAL A 126 -13.67 0.36 13.27
N ASN A 127 -14.47 1.43 13.38
CA ASN A 127 -15.60 1.63 12.49
C ASN A 127 -15.15 1.94 11.05
N GLY A 128 -14.11 2.76 10.92
CA GLY A 128 -13.49 3.03 9.62
C GLY A 128 -12.93 1.77 8.96
N TYR A 129 -12.32 0.89 9.74
CA TYR A 129 -11.80 -0.39 9.23
C TYR A 129 -12.91 -1.31 8.71
N GLN A 130 -14.04 -1.37 9.41
CA GLN A 130 -15.20 -2.16 8.97
C GLN A 130 -15.76 -1.63 7.64
N CYS A 131 -15.91 -0.31 7.48
CA CYS A 131 -16.36 0.31 6.24
C CYS A 131 -15.43 0.02 5.06
N HIS A 132 -14.10 0.10 5.29
CA HIS A 132 -13.12 -0.21 4.25
C HIS A 132 -13.15 -1.70 3.88
N THR A 133 -13.25 -2.60 4.84
CA THR A 133 -13.39 -4.04 4.60
C THR A 133 -14.63 -4.33 3.76
N TYR A 134 -15.77 -3.75 4.14
CA TYR A 134 -17.00 -3.90 3.39
C TYR A 134 -16.86 -3.51 1.92
N GLY A 135 -16.30 -2.33 1.65
CA GLY A 135 -16.21 -1.81 0.28
C GLY A 135 -15.15 -2.54 -0.56
N LEU A 136 -13.96 -2.78 0.01
CA LEU A 136 -12.83 -3.33 -0.75
C LEU A 136 -12.98 -4.82 -1.05
N ASN A 137 -13.63 -5.61 -0.20
CA ASN A 137 -13.82 -7.05 -0.42
C ASN A 137 -14.63 -7.38 -1.69
N PHE A 138 -15.37 -6.42 -2.25
CA PHE A 138 -16.08 -6.65 -3.52
C PHE A 138 -15.17 -6.77 -4.73
N TYR A 139 -13.95 -6.27 -4.68
CA TYR A 139 -13.07 -6.23 -5.85
C TYR A 139 -11.57 -6.42 -5.56
N LEU A 140 -11.14 -6.37 -4.30
CA LEU A 140 -9.75 -6.62 -3.92
C LEU A 140 -9.64 -7.88 -3.07
N PRO A 141 -9.06 -8.96 -3.61
CA PRO A 141 -8.91 -10.21 -2.87
C PRO A 141 -7.88 -10.11 -1.74
N ILE A 142 -6.86 -9.26 -1.89
CA ILE A 142 -5.80 -9.08 -0.90
C ILE A 142 -5.70 -7.61 -0.52
N HIS A 143 -6.04 -7.29 0.70
CA HIS A 143 -5.82 -5.99 1.32
C HIS A 143 -5.79 -6.10 2.83
N GLY A 144 -5.18 -5.14 3.52
CA GLY A 144 -5.01 -5.21 4.96
C GLY A 144 -4.96 -3.85 5.66
N THR A 145 -4.92 -3.92 6.98
CA THR A 145 -4.70 -2.79 7.87
C THR A 145 -4.04 -3.26 9.17
N GLY A 146 -3.64 -2.31 10.02
CA GLY A 146 -2.93 -2.61 11.25
C GLY A 146 -3.81 -3.16 12.37
N LEU A 147 -3.36 -4.23 13.01
CA LEU A 147 -3.87 -4.71 14.29
C LEU A 147 -3.11 -4.00 15.41
N TYR A 148 -3.74 -3.02 16.05
CA TYR A 148 -3.11 -2.22 17.11
C TYR A 148 -3.43 -2.73 18.52
N LYS A 149 -4.58 -3.39 18.69
CA LYS A 149 -5.11 -3.86 19.97
C LYS A 149 -5.33 -5.37 19.95
N THR A 150 -5.55 -5.96 21.12
CA THR A 150 -5.81 -7.38 21.28
C THR A 150 -7.23 -7.69 21.74
N ASP A 151 -8.07 -6.68 21.98
CA ASP A 151 -9.47 -6.92 22.31
C ASP A 151 -10.24 -7.48 21.10
N PRO A 152 -11.21 -8.39 21.32
CA PRO A 152 -11.88 -9.12 20.24
C PRO A 152 -12.61 -8.23 19.23
N TYR A 153 -13.16 -7.08 19.65
CA TYR A 153 -13.88 -6.20 18.75
C TYR A 153 -12.94 -5.46 17.80
N SER A 154 -11.87 -4.89 18.33
CA SER A 154 -10.83 -4.23 17.53
C SER A 154 -10.15 -5.17 16.55
N VAL A 155 -9.83 -6.39 17.01
CA VAL A 155 -9.23 -7.43 16.18
C VAL A 155 -10.15 -7.80 15.02
N ARG A 156 -11.41 -8.15 15.30
CA ARG A 156 -12.37 -8.53 14.24
C ARG A 156 -12.66 -7.42 13.26
N SER A 157 -12.69 -6.17 13.73
CA SER A 157 -12.90 -5.00 12.88
C SER A 157 -11.76 -4.74 11.90
N ALA A 158 -10.53 -5.14 12.28
CA ALA A 158 -9.34 -4.97 11.45
C ALA A 158 -8.96 -6.22 10.65
N LEU A 159 -9.58 -7.38 10.93
CA LEU A 159 -9.31 -8.60 10.17
C LEU A 159 -9.74 -8.45 8.72
N GLY A 160 -8.86 -8.88 7.82
CA GLY A 160 -9.05 -8.92 6.38
C GLY A 160 -8.16 -9.99 5.77
N SER A 161 -8.07 -10.05 4.48
CA SER A 161 -7.23 -11.02 3.77
C SER A 161 -5.74 -10.87 4.07
N ALA A 162 -5.29 -9.68 4.48
CA ALA A 162 -3.98 -9.44 5.06
C ALA A 162 -4.12 -8.78 6.44
N ALA A 163 -3.27 -9.19 7.38
CA ALA A 163 -3.23 -8.64 8.73
C ALA A 163 -1.82 -8.12 9.03
N VAL A 164 -1.70 -6.84 9.30
CA VAL A 164 -0.44 -6.22 9.70
C VAL A 164 -0.39 -6.15 11.22
N LEU A 165 0.47 -6.96 11.85
CA LEU A 165 0.64 -6.97 13.30
C LEU A 165 1.41 -5.72 13.73
N ASN A 166 0.68 -4.72 14.20
CA ASN A 166 1.25 -3.42 14.59
C ASN A 166 1.32 -3.25 16.11
N TRP A 167 1.64 -4.33 16.80
CA TRP A 167 1.74 -4.36 18.25
C TRP A 167 3.10 -3.86 18.73
N LYS A 168 3.08 -2.93 19.67
CA LYS A 168 4.27 -2.49 20.39
C LYS A 168 4.44 -3.40 21.62
N LEU A 169 5.26 -4.43 21.50
CA LEU A 169 5.39 -5.49 22.51
C LEU A 169 5.80 -5.01 23.91
N ASN A 170 6.45 -3.84 24.00
CA ASN A 170 6.90 -3.24 25.27
C ASN A 170 5.83 -2.39 25.97
N VAL A 171 4.69 -2.09 25.32
CA VAL A 171 3.62 -1.25 25.88
C VAL A 171 2.23 -1.79 25.59
N LEU A 172 2.14 -3.01 25.06
CA LEU A 172 0.88 -3.60 24.68
C LEU A 172 0.06 -3.99 25.91
N GLU A 173 -1.20 -3.55 25.92
CA GLU A 173 -2.22 -4.08 26.83
C GLU A 173 -2.70 -5.43 26.27
N GLY A 174 -2.22 -6.52 26.83
CA GLY A 174 -2.55 -7.88 26.43
C GLY A 174 -1.40 -8.85 26.65
N SER A 175 -1.71 -10.10 26.68
CA SER A 175 -0.71 -11.17 26.89
C SER A 175 -0.18 -11.73 25.57
N ILE A 176 0.97 -12.37 25.61
CA ILE A 176 1.49 -13.15 24.47
C ILE A 176 0.48 -14.25 24.07
N ALA A 177 -0.24 -14.81 25.04
CA ALA A 177 -1.27 -15.81 24.76
C ALA A 177 -2.42 -15.23 23.93
N ASP A 178 -2.86 -14.00 24.19
CA ASP A 178 -3.89 -13.33 23.39
C ASP A 178 -3.41 -13.13 21.95
N MET A 179 -2.17 -12.68 21.75
CA MET A 179 -1.57 -12.52 20.43
C MET A 179 -1.49 -13.86 19.66
N GLN A 180 -1.06 -14.92 20.33
CA GLN A 180 -1.00 -16.27 19.75
C GLN A 180 -2.39 -16.75 19.33
N GLN A 181 -3.42 -16.52 20.16
CA GLN A 181 -4.79 -16.84 19.83
C GLN A 181 -5.30 -16.07 18.62
N ILE A 182 -5.02 -14.76 18.53
CA ILE A 182 -5.39 -13.94 17.38
C ILE A 182 -4.74 -14.45 16.09
N ILE A 183 -3.45 -14.78 16.15
CA ILE A 183 -2.72 -15.33 15.00
C ILE A 183 -3.30 -16.68 14.59
N ALA A 184 -3.64 -17.55 15.54
CA ALA A 184 -4.25 -18.84 15.27
C ALA A 184 -5.62 -18.66 14.57
N GLN A 185 -6.48 -17.79 15.11
CA GLN A 185 -7.76 -17.46 14.52
C GLN A 185 -7.62 -16.88 13.10
N TYR A 186 -6.68 -15.96 12.88
CA TYR A 186 -6.40 -15.44 11.56
C TYR A 186 -6.00 -16.53 10.56
N LYS A 187 -5.12 -17.45 10.97
CA LYS A 187 -4.67 -18.58 10.12
C LYS A 187 -5.83 -19.51 9.76
N GLU A 188 -6.77 -19.71 10.65
CA GLU A 188 -7.99 -20.50 10.42
C GLU A 188 -8.91 -19.82 9.40
N LEU A 189 -9.07 -18.49 9.52
CA LEU A 189 -9.95 -17.70 8.63
C LEU A 189 -9.34 -17.42 7.27
N ARG A 190 -8.01 -17.37 7.17
CA ARG A 190 -7.30 -16.94 5.96
C ARG A 190 -7.72 -17.62 4.67
N PRO A 191 -7.98 -18.93 4.59
CA PRO A 191 -8.44 -19.57 3.35
C PRO A 191 -9.74 -19.01 2.80
N TYR A 192 -10.65 -18.59 3.70
CA TYR A 192 -11.97 -18.10 3.31
C TYR A 192 -11.94 -16.69 2.69
N TYR A 193 -10.88 -15.91 2.88
CA TYR A 193 -10.76 -14.60 2.24
C TYR A 193 -10.53 -14.66 0.72
N TYR A 194 -10.26 -15.83 0.17
CA TYR A 194 -10.11 -16.05 -1.28
C TYR A 194 -11.38 -16.63 -1.91
N GLU A 195 -12.44 -16.84 -1.11
CA GLU A 195 -13.73 -17.33 -1.56
C GLU A 195 -14.69 -16.16 -1.84
N ASP A 196 -15.92 -16.48 -2.23
CA ASP A 196 -16.97 -15.48 -2.49
C ASP A 196 -17.30 -14.65 -1.24
N TYR A 197 -17.48 -13.35 -1.45
CA TYR A 197 -17.82 -12.41 -0.38
C TYR A 197 -19.31 -12.08 -0.37
N TYR A 198 -19.99 -12.37 0.74
CA TYR A 198 -21.40 -12.10 0.98
C TYR A 198 -21.57 -11.21 2.21
N PRO A 199 -21.76 -9.88 2.07
CA PRO A 199 -21.97 -9.02 3.22
C PRO A 199 -23.35 -9.29 3.84
N LEU A 200 -23.38 -9.55 5.14
CA LEU A 200 -24.60 -9.85 5.89
C LEU A 200 -25.24 -8.60 6.49
N THR A 201 -24.57 -7.47 6.47
CA THR A 201 -25.04 -6.18 6.98
C THR A 201 -25.12 -5.15 5.87
N GLY A 202 -25.92 -4.10 6.07
CA GLY A 202 -26.01 -2.99 5.12
C GLY A 202 -24.73 -2.16 5.07
N THR A 203 -24.56 -1.39 3.98
CA THR A 203 -23.46 -0.45 3.84
C THR A 203 -23.56 0.69 4.85
N ALA A 204 -22.49 1.03 5.51
CA ALA A 204 -22.34 2.35 6.10
C ALA A 204 -22.12 3.37 4.98
N ARG A 205 -23.08 4.25 4.73
CA ARG A 205 -22.93 5.33 3.73
C ARG A 205 -22.04 6.46 4.22
N GLU A 206 -21.93 6.59 5.52
CA GLU A 206 -21.10 7.58 6.22
C GLU A 206 -20.32 6.88 7.33
N LEU A 207 -19.11 7.38 7.61
CA LEU A 207 -18.29 6.93 8.73
C LEU A 207 -18.88 7.46 10.04
N THR A 208 -20.02 6.91 10.47
CA THR A 208 -20.64 7.23 11.75
C THR A 208 -20.45 6.08 12.73
N PHE A 209 -20.32 6.40 14.01
CA PHE A 209 -20.19 5.39 15.07
C PHE A 209 -21.42 4.48 15.17
N ASP A 210 -22.57 4.96 14.68
CA ASP A 210 -23.84 4.24 14.72
C ASP A 210 -23.94 3.09 13.70
N ASN A 211 -23.01 3.01 12.75
CA ASN A 211 -23.00 2.00 11.67
C ASN A 211 -21.92 0.92 11.89
N ALA A 212 -21.49 0.71 13.13
CA ALA A 212 -20.57 -0.36 13.46
C ALA A 212 -21.21 -1.74 13.23
N TRP A 213 -20.46 -2.65 12.66
CA TRP A 213 -20.89 -4.04 12.56
C TRP A 213 -20.79 -4.71 13.93
N LEU A 214 -21.80 -5.41 14.28
CA LEU A 214 -21.86 -6.21 15.51
C LEU A 214 -21.48 -7.66 15.23
#